data_e06640d60b7adf1ad5c08fa3f2541ca5
#
_entry.id   e06640d60b7adf1ad5c08fa3f2541ca5
#
_cell.length_a   1.000
_cell.length_b   1.000
_cell.length_c   1.000
_cell.angle_alpha   90.00
_cell.angle_beta   90.00
_cell.angle_gamma   90.00
#
_symmetry.space_group_name_H-M   'P 1'
#
loop_
_entity.id
_entity.type
_entity.pdbx_description
1 polymer ?
#
loop_
_entity_poly.entity_id
_entity_poly.type
_entity_poly.pdbx_seq_one_letter_code
_entity_poly.pdbx_strand_id
1 'polypeptide(L)'
;MNFLSLFVLIPLVMLLGLWLARDVKGVRAVMVTGSSLLLILAGYLTVTFLGDRAAGAADEMLYTASFNWFEPLHIKYSVGVDGISVAMLLLSSVIVFTGTFASWQLKPLTKEYFLWFTLLSLGVFGFFISVDMFAMFMFYEIALIPMYLLIGVWGSGKKEYAAMKLTLMLMGGSAFLMCGIFGIFYGAGGQTMNIVEIANHLNGAHSIPFAQQCIWFPLTFIGFGVLGALFPFHTWSPDGHASAPTAVSMLHAGVLMKLGGYGCFRIAMYLMPEAANELSWIFLILTGISVVYGAFSACVQTDLK
;
A
#
# COMPACT_ATOMS: atom_id res chain seq x y z
N MET A 1 -9.81 4.81 21.31
CA MET A 1 -8.79 4.67 20.26
C MET A 1 -8.60 3.18 19.99
N ASN A 2 -8.78 2.74 18.75
CA ASN A 2 -8.60 1.32 18.42
C ASN A 2 -7.09 1.00 18.37
N PHE A 3 -6.69 -0.19 18.83
CA PHE A 3 -5.27 -0.59 18.81
C PHE A 3 -4.67 -0.65 17.39
N LEU A 4 -5.48 -0.84 16.33
CA LEU A 4 -5.03 -0.75 14.94
C LEU A 4 -4.47 0.64 14.59
N SER A 5 -5.02 1.70 15.17
CA SER A 5 -4.50 3.06 14.95
C SER A 5 -3.07 3.25 15.47
N LEU A 6 -2.55 2.34 16.30
CA LEU A 6 -1.15 2.34 16.74
C LEU A 6 -0.19 2.12 15.55
N PHE A 7 -0.61 1.40 14.50
CA PHE A 7 0.21 1.23 13.28
C PHE A 7 0.46 2.55 12.53
N VAL A 8 -0.40 3.55 12.73
CA VAL A 8 -0.20 4.91 12.21
C VAL A 8 0.46 5.81 13.26
N LEU A 9 0.05 5.67 14.53
CA LEU A 9 0.54 6.53 15.60
C LEU A 9 2.02 6.29 15.91
N ILE A 10 2.49 5.04 15.95
CA ILE A 10 3.90 4.73 16.22
C ILE A 10 4.83 5.36 15.18
N PRO A 11 4.63 5.20 13.85
CA PRO A 11 5.44 5.91 12.86
C PRO A 11 5.36 7.43 12.97
N LEU A 12 4.22 8.02 13.32
CA LEU A 12 4.11 9.46 13.56
C LEU A 12 4.97 9.91 14.75
N VAL A 13 4.94 9.15 15.85
CA VAL A 13 5.80 9.40 17.02
C VAL A 13 7.28 9.21 16.66
N MET A 14 7.60 8.20 15.84
CA MET A 14 8.96 8.01 15.31
C MET A 14 9.41 9.22 14.49
N LEU A 15 8.57 9.76 13.61
CA LEU A 15 8.88 10.97 12.83
C LEU A 15 9.18 12.16 13.73
N LEU A 16 8.38 12.39 14.77
CA LEU A 16 8.64 13.43 15.77
C LEU A 16 9.95 13.17 16.53
N GLY A 17 10.19 11.94 16.96
CA GLY A 17 11.42 11.53 17.63
C GLY A 17 12.66 11.74 16.75
N LEU A 18 12.58 11.38 15.46
CA LEU A 18 13.64 11.61 14.48
C LEU A 18 13.88 13.10 14.24
N TRP A 19 12.81 13.89 14.18
CA TRP A 19 12.95 15.35 14.02
C TRP A 19 13.68 16.00 15.19
N LEU A 20 13.39 15.57 16.42
CA LEU A 20 14.02 16.05 17.63
C LEU A 20 15.45 15.50 17.85
N ALA A 21 15.77 14.34 17.30
CA ALA A 21 17.08 13.71 17.44
C ALA A 21 18.19 14.56 16.78
N ARG A 22 19.22 14.89 17.53
CA ARG A 22 20.36 15.67 17.05
C ARG A 22 21.53 14.79 16.61
N ASP A 23 21.70 13.64 17.25
CA ASP A 23 22.80 12.73 17.03
C ASP A 23 22.37 11.46 16.28
N VAL A 24 23.29 10.88 15.51
CA VAL A 24 23.06 9.60 14.80
C VAL A 24 22.70 8.46 15.78
N LYS A 25 23.24 8.48 17.00
CA LYS A 25 22.88 7.51 18.04
C LYS A 25 21.40 7.62 18.42
N GLY A 26 20.90 8.85 18.61
CA GLY A 26 19.49 9.11 18.88
C GLY A 26 18.58 8.67 17.74
N VAL A 27 18.95 8.98 16.50
CA VAL A 27 18.23 8.53 15.30
C VAL A 27 18.12 7.00 15.27
N ARG A 28 19.21 6.29 15.49
CA ARG A 28 19.22 4.82 15.53
C ARG A 28 18.39 4.25 16.67
N ALA A 29 18.45 4.88 17.85
CA ALA A 29 17.64 4.46 19.00
C ALA A 29 16.14 4.58 18.70
N VAL A 30 15.69 5.71 18.14
CA VAL A 30 14.29 5.89 17.74
C VAL A 30 13.86 4.87 16.70
N MET A 31 14.69 4.59 15.70
CA MET A 31 14.38 3.61 14.66
C MET A 31 14.27 2.18 15.21
N VAL A 32 15.22 1.75 16.04
CA VAL A 32 15.19 0.41 16.61
C VAL A 32 14.01 0.24 17.57
N THR A 33 13.78 1.20 18.46
CA THR A 33 12.64 1.11 19.40
C THR A 33 11.30 1.14 18.68
N GLY A 34 11.10 2.05 17.73
CA GLY A 34 9.86 2.16 17.00
C GLY A 34 9.58 0.95 16.08
N SER A 35 10.58 0.49 15.32
CA SER A 35 10.41 -0.69 14.47
C SER A 35 10.20 -1.98 15.29
N SER A 36 10.84 -2.11 16.47
CA SER A 36 10.58 -3.22 17.38
C SER A 36 9.17 -3.19 17.95
N LEU A 37 8.66 -2.02 18.32
CA LEU A 37 7.28 -1.85 18.78
C LEU A 37 6.27 -2.22 17.69
N LEU A 38 6.51 -1.82 16.44
CA LEU A 38 5.66 -2.20 15.30
C LEU A 38 5.68 -3.71 15.07
N LEU A 39 6.83 -4.34 15.18
CA LEU A 39 6.97 -5.79 15.03
C LEU A 39 6.21 -6.55 16.12
N ILE A 40 6.36 -6.12 17.39
CA ILE A 40 5.63 -6.71 18.53
C ILE A 40 4.12 -6.51 18.34
N LEU A 41 3.68 -5.32 17.94
CA LEU A 41 2.27 -5.02 17.69
C LEU A 41 1.70 -5.91 16.57
N ALA A 42 2.44 -6.11 15.48
CA ALA A 42 2.01 -6.97 14.37
C ALA A 42 1.96 -8.44 14.78
N GLY A 43 2.92 -8.90 15.59
CA GLY A 43 2.89 -10.25 16.18
C GLY A 43 1.68 -10.44 17.10
N TYR A 44 1.41 -9.48 17.97
CA TYR A 44 0.23 -9.48 18.84
C TYR A 44 -1.07 -9.51 18.03
N LEU A 45 -1.20 -8.64 17.02
CA LEU A 45 -2.35 -8.63 16.10
C LEU A 45 -2.56 -9.98 15.43
N THR A 46 -1.47 -10.61 14.95
CA THR A 46 -1.55 -11.91 14.27
C THR A 46 -2.07 -13.01 15.21
N VAL A 47 -1.54 -13.07 16.43
CA VAL A 47 -1.95 -14.08 17.42
C VAL A 47 -3.42 -13.89 17.83
N THR A 48 -3.81 -12.64 18.13
CA THR A 48 -5.20 -12.33 18.51
C THR A 48 -6.17 -12.59 17.38
N PHE A 49 -5.85 -12.18 16.15
CA PHE A 49 -6.66 -12.41 14.96
C PHE A 49 -6.89 -13.91 14.70
N LEU A 50 -5.85 -14.73 14.77
CA LEU A 50 -5.96 -16.18 14.61
C LEU A 50 -6.77 -16.81 15.74
N GLY A 51 -6.62 -16.33 16.98
CA GLY A 51 -7.41 -16.76 18.12
C GLY A 51 -8.91 -16.47 17.95
N ASP A 52 -9.26 -15.26 17.55
CA ASP A 52 -10.66 -14.85 17.34
C ASP A 52 -11.29 -15.61 16.16
N ARG A 53 -10.55 -15.84 15.08
CA ARG A 53 -11.01 -16.68 13.98
C ARG A 53 -11.22 -18.15 14.40
N ALA A 54 -10.33 -18.69 15.22
CA ALA A 54 -10.47 -20.04 15.75
C ALA A 54 -11.65 -20.14 16.74
N ALA A 55 -11.97 -19.07 17.45
CA ALA A 55 -13.13 -18.96 18.33
C ALA A 55 -14.48 -18.78 17.59
N GLY A 56 -14.44 -18.65 16.24
CA GLY A 56 -15.65 -18.60 15.41
C GLY A 56 -16.10 -17.17 15.03
N ALA A 57 -15.23 -16.15 15.15
CA ALA A 57 -15.55 -14.81 14.64
C ALA A 57 -15.71 -14.85 13.11
N ALA A 58 -16.94 -14.62 12.64
CA ALA A 58 -17.32 -14.71 11.22
C ALA A 58 -17.33 -13.37 10.49
N ASP A 59 -17.16 -12.25 11.20
CA ASP A 59 -17.19 -10.91 10.61
C ASP A 59 -16.12 -10.77 9.55
N GLU A 60 -16.45 -10.11 8.44
CA GLU A 60 -15.53 -9.93 7.33
C GLU A 60 -14.28 -9.15 7.76
N MET A 61 -14.48 -8.05 8.48
CA MET A 61 -13.44 -7.20 9.06
C MET A 61 -13.49 -7.26 10.58
N LEU A 62 -12.35 -7.55 11.21
CA LEU A 62 -12.22 -7.51 12.66
C LEU A 62 -11.61 -6.19 13.14
N TYR A 63 -11.86 -5.86 14.39
CA TYR A 63 -11.33 -4.68 15.09
C TYR A 63 -11.68 -3.37 14.39
N THR A 64 -12.89 -3.27 13.83
CA THR A 64 -13.33 -2.08 13.10
C THR A 64 -13.52 -0.89 14.03
N ALA A 65 -13.11 0.28 13.56
CA ALA A 65 -13.41 1.57 14.17
C ALA A 65 -13.50 2.63 13.07
N SER A 66 -14.44 3.56 13.23
CA SER A 66 -14.62 4.66 12.27
C SER A 66 -14.71 6.00 12.99
N PHE A 67 -14.13 7.02 12.38
CA PHE A 67 -14.20 8.40 12.81
C PHE A 67 -14.46 9.30 11.60
N ASN A 68 -15.48 10.17 11.67
CA ASN A 68 -15.78 11.09 10.56
C ASN A 68 -14.66 12.13 10.42
N TRP A 69 -14.05 12.18 9.25
CA TRP A 69 -12.97 13.12 8.97
C TRP A 69 -13.44 14.29 8.09
N PHE A 70 -14.10 14.00 6.98
CA PHE A 70 -14.60 15.02 6.05
C PHE A 70 -16.03 14.70 5.60
N GLU A 71 -17.01 15.32 6.27
CA GLU A 71 -18.44 15.05 6.05
C GLU A 71 -18.95 15.32 4.63
N PRO A 72 -18.50 16.41 3.91
CA PRO A 72 -19.04 16.71 2.60
C PRO A 72 -18.84 15.62 1.53
N LEU A 73 -17.81 14.79 1.67
CA LEU A 73 -17.54 13.66 0.78
C LEU A 73 -17.71 12.30 1.49
N HIS A 74 -18.32 12.30 2.68
CA HIS A 74 -18.52 11.10 3.51
C HIS A 74 -17.23 10.31 3.76
N ILE A 75 -16.07 11.00 3.83
CA ILE A 75 -14.78 10.40 4.10
C ILE A 75 -14.64 10.16 5.59
N LYS A 76 -14.37 8.91 5.95
CA LYS A 76 -14.16 8.49 7.33
C LYS A 76 -12.75 7.92 7.50
N TYR A 77 -12.11 8.23 8.61
CA TYR A 77 -10.97 7.41 9.04
C TYR A 77 -11.53 6.10 9.59
N SER A 78 -11.68 5.12 8.72
CA SER A 78 -12.19 3.80 9.07
C SER A 78 -11.06 2.79 9.00
N VAL A 79 -10.85 2.06 10.09
CA VAL A 79 -9.84 1.01 10.20
C VAL A 79 -10.48 -0.33 10.46
N GLY A 80 -9.87 -1.37 9.93
CA GLY A 80 -10.29 -2.76 10.11
C GLY A 80 -9.26 -3.68 9.45
N VAL A 81 -9.23 -4.94 9.82
CA VAL A 81 -8.30 -5.92 9.25
C VAL A 81 -9.00 -7.22 8.90
N ASP A 82 -8.51 -7.83 7.84
CA ASP A 82 -8.83 -9.18 7.41
C ASP A 82 -7.56 -10.07 7.40
N GLY A 83 -7.68 -11.31 7.00
CA GLY A 83 -6.55 -12.25 6.95
C GLY A 83 -5.42 -11.77 6.05
N ILE A 84 -5.73 -11.11 4.92
CA ILE A 84 -4.72 -10.58 3.99
C ILE A 84 -4.01 -9.38 4.61
N SER A 85 -4.77 -8.44 5.20
CA SER A 85 -4.22 -7.25 5.87
C SER A 85 -3.28 -7.63 7.01
N VAL A 86 -3.67 -8.61 7.86
CA VAL A 86 -2.84 -9.07 8.97
C VAL A 86 -1.52 -9.65 8.50
N ALA A 87 -1.55 -10.50 7.46
CA ALA A 87 -0.33 -11.08 6.88
C ALA A 87 0.58 -9.98 6.30
N MET A 88 0.01 -9.00 5.62
CA MET A 88 0.76 -7.89 5.03
C MET A 88 1.32 -6.91 6.09
N LEU A 89 0.59 -6.67 7.18
CA LEU A 89 1.07 -5.87 8.31
C LEU A 89 2.23 -6.55 9.03
N LEU A 90 2.17 -7.87 9.23
CA LEU A 90 3.26 -8.65 9.79
C LEU A 90 4.50 -8.60 8.89
N LEU A 91 4.34 -8.86 7.59
CA LEU A 91 5.42 -8.77 6.63
C LEU A 91 6.05 -7.38 6.59
N SER A 92 5.21 -6.33 6.56
CA SER A 92 5.68 -4.93 6.55
C SER A 92 6.51 -4.59 7.79
N SER A 93 6.07 -5.05 8.98
CA SER A 93 6.79 -4.78 10.22
C SER A 93 8.14 -5.51 10.28
N VAL A 94 8.22 -6.76 9.78
CA VAL A 94 9.48 -7.49 9.65
C VAL A 94 10.44 -6.77 8.71
N ILE A 95 9.95 -6.28 7.55
CA ILE A 95 10.78 -5.58 6.57
C ILE A 95 11.24 -4.22 7.10
N VAL A 96 10.39 -3.46 7.78
CA VAL A 96 10.79 -2.18 8.39
C VAL A 96 11.83 -2.40 9.48
N PHE A 97 11.67 -3.42 10.31
CA PHE A 97 12.65 -3.79 11.34
C PHE A 97 13.99 -4.19 10.72
N THR A 98 14.00 -5.15 9.79
CA THR A 98 15.24 -5.61 9.13
C THR A 98 15.86 -4.52 8.27
N GLY A 99 15.06 -3.69 7.60
CA GLY A 99 15.50 -2.54 6.82
C GLY A 99 16.21 -1.48 7.66
N THR A 100 15.80 -1.29 8.92
CA THR A 100 16.51 -0.41 9.86
C THR A 100 17.96 -0.85 10.08
N PHE A 101 18.20 -2.15 10.24
CA PHE A 101 19.55 -2.70 10.39
C PHE A 101 20.32 -2.74 9.07
N ALA A 102 19.67 -3.06 7.97
CA ALA A 102 20.29 -3.04 6.64
C ALA A 102 20.82 -1.64 6.24
N SER A 103 20.20 -0.59 6.77
CA SER A 103 20.59 0.81 6.54
C SER A 103 21.48 1.39 7.65
N TRP A 104 22.00 0.57 8.57
CA TRP A 104 22.70 1.04 9.78
C TRP A 104 23.91 1.93 9.50
N GLN A 105 24.65 1.63 8.44
CA GLN A 105 25.89 2.33 8.06
C GLN A 105 25.71 3.35 6.95
N LEU A 106 24.46 3.63 6.55
CA LEU A 106 24.20 4.52 5.43
C LEU A 106 24.69 5.96 5.71
N LYS A 107 25.44 6.52 4.77
CA LYS A 107 25.94 7.89 4.75
C LYS A 107 25.88 8.44 3.32
N PRO A 108 25.73 9.75 3.09
CA PRO A 108 25.46 10.85 4.03
C PRO A 108 23.97 10.96 4.40
N LEU A 109 23.60 11.99 5.18
CA LEU A 109 22.21 12.37 5.49
C LEU A 109 21.38 11.24 6.14
N THR A 110 21.96 10.58 7.14
CA THR A 110 21.37 9.42 7.81
C THR A 110 20.02 9.73 8.46
N LYS A 111 19.86 10.93 9.05
CA LYS A 111 18.63 11.36 9.70
C LYS A 111 17.50 11.54 8.68
N GLU A 112 17.77 12.23 7.60
CA GLU A 112 16.83 12.51 6.52
C GLU A 112 16.39 11.20 5.83
N TYR A 113 17.32 10.26 5.64
CA TYR A 113 16.99 8.94 5.13
C TYR A 113 15.96 8.22 6.00
N PHE A 114 16.19 8.15 7.31
CA PHE A 114 15.28 7.47 8.23
C PHE A 114 13.95 8.22 8.39
N LEU A 115 13.93 9.56 8.25
CA LEU A 115 12.67 10.32 8.19
C LEU A 115 11.81 9.86 6.99
N TRP A 116 12.39 9.84 5.80
CA TRP A 116 11.65 9.41 4.59
C TRP A 116 11.30 7.92 4.62
N PHE A 117 12.19 7.08 5.16
CA PHE A 117 11.90 5.65 5.33
C PHE A 117 10.74 5.40 6.31
N THR A 118 10.66 6.17 7.39
CA THR A 118 9.56 6.09 8.35
C THR A 118 8.26 6.63 7.75
N LEU A 119 8.32 7.73 6.99
CA LEU A 119 7.14 8.26 6.30
C LEU A 119 6.60 7.27 5.26
N LEU A 120 7.49 6.60 4.53
CA LEU A 120 7.13 5.51 3.62
C LEU A 120 6.41 4.37 4.36
N SER A 121 6.94 3.94 5.50
CA SER A 121 6.32 2.89 6.31
C SER A 121 4.96 3.31 6.87
N LEU A 122 4.79 4.58 7.24
CA LEU A 122 3.50 5.15 7.66
C LEU A 122 2.43 4.97 6.58
N GLY A 123 2.75 5.33 5.32
CA GLY A 123 1.84 5.15 4.19
C GLY A 123 1.44 3.70 3.99
N VAL A 124 2.41 2.79 4.09
CA VAL A 124 2.18 1.34 3.95
C VAL A 124 1.27 0.80 5.05
N PHE A 125 1.56 1.08 6.31
CA PHE A 125 0.73 0.61 7.43
C PHE A 125 -0.67 1.21 7.37
N GLY A 126 -0.78 2.52 7.11
CA GLY A 126 -2.05 3.20 6.96
C GLY A 126 -2.92 2.61 5.86
N PHE A 127 -2.32 2.25 4.72
CA PHE A 127 -3.03 1.62 3.61
C PHE A 127 -3.66 0.29 4.01
N PHE A 128 -2.91 -0.62 4.65
CA PHE A 128 -3.41 -1.96 4.98
C PHE A 128 -4.45 -2.00 6.10
N ILE A 129 -4.49 -0.98 6.98
CA ILE A 129 -5.53 -0.92 8.03
C ILE A 129 -6.77 -0.14 7.59
N SER A 130 -6.69 0.63 6.48
CA SER A 130 -7.80 1.45 6.02
C SER A 130 -8.89 0.62 5.35
N VAL A 131 -10.13 0.90 5.70
CA VAL A 131 -11.34 0.32 5.10
C VAL A 131 -12.12 1.36 4.28
N ASP A 132 -11.68 2.59 4.29
CA ASP A 132 -12.21 3.69 3.49
C ASP A 132 -11.37 3.85 2.21
N MET A 133 -12.01 3.88 1.04
CA MET A 133 -11.32 3.94 -0.27
C MET A 133 -10.45 5.19 -0.40
N PHE A 134 -10.96 6.34 0.06
CA PHE A 134 -10.23 7.60 -0.05
C PHE A 134 -9.06 7.65 0.93
N ALA A 135 -9.24 7.14 2.15
CA ALA A 135 -8.15 7.03 3.12
C ALA A 135 -7.05 6.09 2.62
N MET A 136 -7.41 4.95 2.01
CA MET A 136 -6.45 4.05 1.35
C MET A 136 -5.66 4.80 0.27
N PHE A 137 -6.35 5.53 -0.60
CA PHE A 137 -5.71 6.33 -1.65
C PHE A 137 -4.74 7.37 -1.08
N MET A 138 -5.14 8.08 -0.03
CA MET A 138 -4.26 9.05 0.64
C MET A 138 -3.00 8.41 1.21
N PHE A 139 -3.11 7.27 1.88
CA PHE A 139 -1.95 6.56 2.43
C PHE A 139 -1.02 6.04 1.32
N TYR A 140 -1.57 5.65 0.17
CA TYR A 140 -0.80 5.33 -1.02
C TYR A 140 0.01 6.53 -1.52
N GLU A 141 -0.61 7.71 -1.65
CA GLU A 141 0.07 8.94 -2.07
C GLU A 141 1.15 9.38 -1.07
N ILE A 142 0.89 9.22 0.24
CA ILE A 142 1.89 9.49 1.29
C ILE A 142 3.12 8.59 1.13
N ALA A 143 2.97 7.36 0.65
CA ALA A 143 4.10 6.46 0.41
C ALA A 143 4.89 6.81 -0.86
N LEU A 144 4.28 7.43 -1.86
CA LEU A 144 4.88 7.71 -3.15
C LEU A 144 5.99 8.78 -3.07
N ILE A 145 5.74 9.88 -2.36
CA ILE A 145 6.69 10.99 -2.22
C ILE A 145 8.03 10.55 -1.60
N PRO A 146 8.05 9.81 -0.47
CA PRO A 146 9.30 9.29 0.09
C PRO A 146 10.07 8.38 -0.87
N MET A 147 9.38 7.58 -1.68
CA MET A 147 10.05 6.70 -2.65
C MET A 147 10.88 7.48 -3.65
N TYR A 148 10.34 8.56 -4.21
CA TYR A 148 11.08 9.44 -5.11
C TYR A 148 12.39 9.94 -4.49
N LEU A 149 12.30 10.45 -3.26
CA LEU A 149 13.45 11.02 -2.56
C LEU A 149 14.47 9.95 -2.14
N LEU A 150 14.00 8.81 -1.63
CA LEU A 150 14.87 7.72 -1.20
C LEU A 150 15.68 7.14 -2.35
N ILE A 151 15.09 7.01 -3.54
CA ILE A 151 15.79 6.53 -4.73
C ILE A 151 16.66 7.65 -5.32
N GLY A 152 16.14 8.86 -5.48
CA GLY A 152 16.82 9.97 -6.13
C GLY A 152 18.06 10.45 -5.37
N VAL A 153 18.01 10.47 -4.04
CA VAL A 153 19.12 10.97 -3.21
C VAL A 153 20.11 9.85 -2.85
N TRP A 154 19.63 8.75 -2.28
CA TRP A 154 20.48 7.66 -1.75
C TRP A 154 20.64 6.47 -2.70
N GLY A 155 20.01 6.51 -3.86
CA GLY A 155 20.14 5.47 -4.88
C GLY A 155 21.51 5.42 -5.53
N SER A 156 21.70 4.42 -6.39
CA SER A 156 22.92 4.17 -7.17
C SER A 156 22.64 4.13 -8.67
N GLY A 157 23.68 4.26 -9.49
CA GLY A 157 23.56 4.22 -10.95
C GLY A 157 22.74 5.40 -11.52
N LYS A 158 21.79 5.11 -12.40
CA LYS A 158 20.90 6.12 -13.03
C LYS A 158 19.73 6.50 -12.11
N LYS A 159 20.03 6.81 -10.86
CA LYS A 159 19.05 7.03 -9.79
C LYS A 159 18.01 8.12 -10.07
N GLU A 160 18.41 9.23 -10.66
CA GLU A 160 17.50 10.35 -10.99
C GLU A 160 16.48 9.94 -12.06
N TYR A 161 16.93 9.27 -13.10
CA TYR A 161 16.06 8.73 -14.14
C TYR A 161 15.10 7.68 -13.57
N ALA A 162 15.59 6.76 -12.75
CA ALA A 162 14.79 5.70 -12.14
C ALA A 162 13.73 6.28 -11.19
N ALA A 163 14.10 7.25 -10.33
CA ALA A 163 13.17 7.93 -9.45
C ALA A 163 12.08 8.69 -10.22
N MET A 164 12.47 9.46 -11.25
CA MET A 164 11.53 10.21 -12.09
C MET A 164 10.56 9.28 -12.81
N LYS A 165 11.06 8.23 -13.46
CA LYS A 165 10.26 7.24 -14.20
C LYS A 165 9.26 6.54 -13.28
N LEU A 166 9.71 6.07 -12.11
CA LEU A 166 8.87 5.44 -11.11
C LEU A 166 7.74 6.39 -10.69
N THR A 167 8.07 7.62 -10.31
CA THR A 167 7.09 8.56 -9.80
C THR A 167 6.06 8.94 -10.86
N LEU A 168 6.48 9.26 -12.08
CA LEU A 168 5.56 9.62 -13.16
C LEU A 168 4.61 8.46 -13.52
N MET A 169 5.13 7.23 -13.56
CA MET A 169 4.29 6.04 -13.81
C MET A 169 3.27 5.83 -12.67
N LEU A 170 3.69 5.90 -11.41
CA LEU A 170 2.79 5.71 -10.28
C LEU A 170 1.76 6.85 -10.16
N MET A 171 2.15 8.10 -10.41
CA MET A 171 1.20 9.22 -10.47
C MET A 171 0.19 9.08 -11.61
N GLY A 172 0.62 8.55 -12.77
CA GLY A 172 -0.31 8.20 -13.85
C GLY A 172 -1.32 7.13 -13.41
N GLY A 173 -0.84 6.10 -12.69
CA GLY A 173 -1.69 5.06 -12.11
C GLY A 173 -2.67 5.60 -11.06
N SER A 174 -2.20 6.52 -10.20
CA SER A 174 -3.05 7.12 -9.16
C SER A 174 -4.15 8.00 -9.74
N ALA A 175 -3.92 8.66 -10.87
CA ALA A 175 -4.97 9.40 -11.56
C ALA A 175 -6.11 8.48 -12.05
N PHE A 176 -5.79 7.33 -12.64
CA PHE A 176 -6.80 6.32 -13.01
C PHE A 176 -7.53 5.79 -11.78
N LEU A 177 -6.79 5.51 -10.70
CA LEU A 177 -7.35 5.03 -9.44
C LEU A 177 -8.32 6.03 -8.83
N MET A 178 -7.97 7.32 -8.80
CA MET A 178 -8.83 8.38 -8.29
C MET A 178 -10.15 8.48 -9.08
N CYS A 179 -10.08 8.44 -10.42
CA CYS A 179 -11.27 8.40 -11.26
C CYS A 179 -12.13 7.16 -10.94
N GLY A 180 -11.53 6.00 -10.77
CA GLY A 180 -12.23 4.77 -10.41
C GLY A 180 -12.91 4.85 -9.05
N ILE A 181 -12.23 5.36 -8.02
CA ILE A 181 -12.78 5.53 -6.66
C ILE A 181 -13.99 6.45 -6.66
N PHE A 182 -13.90 7.62 -7.30
CA PHE A 182 -15.05 8.51 -7.40
C PHE A 182 -16.17 7.92 -8.26
N GLY A 183 -15.82 7.19 -9.32
CA GLY A 183 -16.82 6.47 -10.14
C GLY A 183 -17.60 5.43 -9.33
N ILE A 184 -16.93 4.65 -8.49
CA ILE A 184 -17.56 3.69 -7.58
C ILE A 184 -18.41 4.44 -6.55
N PHE A 185 -17.89 5.50 -5.93
CA PHE A 185 -18.59 6.28 -4.92
C PHE A 185 -19.92 6.81 -5.46
N TYR A 186 -19.93 7.52 -6.60
CA TYR A 186 -21.14 8.06 -7.20
C TYR A 186 -22.05 6.95 -7.77
N GLY A 187 -21.46 5.89 -8.33
CA GLY A 187 -22.22 4.73 -8.82
C GLY A 187 -22.95 3.97 -7.72
N ALA A 188 -22.39 3.94 -6.50
CA ALA A 188 -23.02 3.36 -5.31
C ALA A 188 -23.99 4.30 -4.57
N GLY A 189 -24.30 5.48 -5.14
CA GLY A 189 -25.26 6.44 -4.57
C GLY A 189 -24.66 7.55 -3.72
N GLY A 190 -23.32 7.67 -3.63
CA GLY A 190 -22.63 8.79 -2.99
C GLY A 190 -22.79 8.91 -1.47
N GLN A 191 -23.11 7.82 -0.78
CA GLN A 191 -23.45 7.83 0.66
C GLN A 191 -22.26 7.56 1.57
N THR A 192 -21.29 6.78 1.12
CA THR A 192 -20.14 6.35 1.93
C THR A 192 -18.94 5.99 1.07
N MET A 193 -17.72 6.19 1.60
CA MET A 193 -16.46 5.72 1.02
C MET A 193 -15.98 4.40 1.67
N ASN A 194 -16.69 3.89 2.67
CA ASN A 194 -16.32 2.66 3.36
C ASN A 194 -16.64 1.44 2.49
N ILE A 195 -15.62 0.62 2.22
CA ILE A 195 -15.70 -0.54 1.31
C ILE A 195 -16.78 -1.54 1.76
N VAL A 196 -16.86 -1.84 3.06
CA VAL A 196 -17.83 -2.80 3.60
C VAL A 196 -19.24 -2.24 3.54
N GLU A 197 -19.43 -0.95 3.87
CA GLU A 197 -20.73 -0.29 3.77
C GLU A 197 -21.20 -0.27 2.31
N ILE A 198 -20.32 0.05 1.35
CA ILE A 198 -20.64 0.03 -0.09
C ILE A 198 -21.04 -1.39 -0.51
N ALA A 199 -20.26 -2.41 -0.16
CA ALA A 199 -20.57 -3.79 -0.51
C ALA A 199 -21.95 -4.24 0.04
N ASN A 200 -22.27 -3.86 1.26
CA ASN A 200 -23.58 -4.14 1.86
C ASN A 200 -24.73 -3.40 1.15
N HIS A 201 -24.48 -2.16 0.69
CA HIS A 201 -25.46 -1.41 -0.13
C HIS A 201 -25.64 -2.04 -1.51
N LEU A 202 -24.56 -2.55 -2.12
CA LEU A 202 -24.59 -3.20 -3.43
C LEU A 202 -25.28 -4.58 -3.41
N ASN A 203 -25.22 -5.30 -2.29
CA ASN A 203 -25.94 -6.57 -2.08
C ASN A 203 -27.45 -6.36 -1.86
N GLY A 204 -27.92 -5.09 -1.71
CA GLY A 204 -29.31 -4.68 -1.63
C GLY A 204 -29.91 -4.19 -2.95
N ALA A 205 -30.85 -3.24 -2.88
CA ALA A 205 -31.62 -2.72 -4.03
C ALA A 205 -30.84 -1.79 -4.98
N HIS A 206 -29.57 -1.47 -4.72
CA HIS A 206 -28.79 -0.46 -5.43
C HIS A 206 -27.45 -1.01 -5.92
N SER A 207 -27.47 -1.99 -6.83
CA SER A 207 -26.24 -2.41 -7.53
C SER A 207 -25.77 -1.31 -8.50
N ILE A 208 -24.43 -1.11 -8.61
CA ILE A 208 -23.86 -0.27 -9.67
C ILE A 208 -24.26 -0.89 -11.01
N PRO A 209 -24.88 -0.12 -11.93
CA PRO A 209 -25.26 -0.64 -13.25
C PRO A 209 -24.06 -1.27 -13.97
N PHE A 210 -24.26 -2.44 -14.58
CA PHE A 210 -23.19 -3.19 -15.25
C PHE A 210 -22.39 -2.33 -16.24
N ALA A 211 -23.07 -1.46 -17.01
CA ALA A 211 -22.43 -0.53 -17.95
C ALA A 211 -21.42 0.42 -17.23
N GLN A 212 -21.73 0.85 -16.01
CA GLN A 212 -20.81 1.66 -15.20
C GLN A 212 -19.69 0.83 -14.61
N GLN A 213 -19.98 -0.39 -14.14
CA GLN A 213 -18.94 -1.30 -13.69
C GLN A 213 -17.89 -1.58 -14.77
N CYS A 214 -18.30 -1.72 -16.03
CA CYS A 214 -17.40 -1.91 -17.17
C CYS A 214 -16.46 -0.72 -17.43
N ILE A 215 -16.78 0.47 -16.91
CA ILE A 215 -15.92 1.66 -17.01
C ILE A 215 -15.01 1.75 -15.78
N TRP A 216 -15.58 1.65 -14.58
CA TRP A 216 -14.84 1.90 -13.33
C TRP A 216 -13.94 0.75 -12.92
N PHE A 217 -14.31 -0.48 -13.23
CA PHE A 217 -13.49 -1.66 -12.94
C PHE A 217 -12.13 -1.62 -13.64
N PRO A 218 -12.03 -1.45 -14.98
CA PRO A 218 -10.73 -1.34 -15.64
C PRO A 218 -9.89 -0.17 -15.13
N LEU A 219 -10.48 0.99 -14.87
CA LEU A 219 -9.75 2.16 -14.36
C LEU A 219 -9.15 1.87 -12.98
N THR A 220 -9.93 1.31 -12.07
CA THR A 220 -9.48 0.95 -10.73
C THR A 220 -8.44 -0.16 -10.77
N PHE A 221 -8.68 -1.20 -11.58
CA PHE A 221 -7.78 -2.34 -11.71
C PHE A 221 -6.43 -1.94 -12.34
N ILE A 222 -6.43 -1.13 -13.40
CA ILE A 222 -5.21 -0.61 -14.02
C ILE A 222 -4.49 0.33 -13.06
N GLY A 223 -5.22 1.21 -12.36
CA GLY A 223 -4.62 2.12 -11.38
C GLY A 223 -3.81 1.38 -10.32
N PHE A 224 -4.37 0.35 -9.71
CA PHE A 224 -3.65 -0.53 -8.79
C PHE A 224 -2.64 -1.43 -9.50
N GLY A 225 -2.93 -1.86 -10.72
CA GLY A 225 -2.05 -2.67 -11.55
C GLY A 225 -0.74 -1.96 -11.92
N VAL A 226 -0.77 -0.65 -12.15
CA VAL A 226 0.44 0.16 -12.34
C VAL A 226 1.34 0.07 -11.12
N LEU A 227 0.79 0.18 -9.90
CA LEU A 227 1.52 0.00 -8.65
C LEU A 227 2.05 -1.43 -8.48
N GLY A 228 1.28 -2.43 -8.91
CA GLY A 228 1.67 -3.84 -8.93
C GLY A 228 2.61 -4.22 -10.09
N ALA A 229 3.04 -3.26 -10.91
CA ALA A 229 3.85 -3.47 -12.12
C ALA A 229 3.22 -4.43 -13.14
N LEU A 230 1.91 -4.29 -13.39
CA LEU A 230 1.18 -5.04 -14.42
C LEU A 230 1.67 -4.64 -15.82
N PHE A 231 1.83 -5.61 -16.73
CA PHE A 231 2.07 -5.31 -18.15
C PHE A 231 0.91 -4.49 -18.75
N PRO A 232 1.17 -3.44 -19.54
CA PRO A 232 2.48 -2.94 -20.02
C PRO A 232 3.15 -1.88 -19.11
N PHE A 233 2.58 -1.56 -17.97
CA PHE A 233 3.02 -0.49 -17.05
C PHE A 233 4.13 -0.90 -16.07
N HIS A 234 4.82 -2.01 -16.31
CA HIS A 234 5.84 -2.58 -15.41
C HIS A 234 7.24 -2.00 -15.55
N THR A 235 7.49 -1.20 -16.60
CA THR A 235 8.85 -0.80 -17.01
C THR A 235 9.61 0.07 -16.01
N TRP A 236 8.92 0.67 -15.04
CA TRP A 236 9.52 1.45 -13.96
C TRP A 236 10.14 0.56 -12.88
N SER A 237 9.65 -0.66 -12.71
CA SER A 237 10.02 -1.55 -11.61
C SER A 237 11.48 -2.04 -11.67
N PRO A 238 12.02 -2.56 -12.80
CA PRO A 238 13.42 -2.94 -12.88
C PRO A 238 14.39 -1.78 -12.61
N ASP A 239 14.13 -0.61 -13.20
CA ASP A 239 14.98 0.58 -13.01
C ASP A 239 14.93 1.08 -11.55
N GLY A 240 13.72 1.09 -10.97
CA GLY A 240 13.50 1.48 -9.58
C GLY A 240 14.22 0.57 -8.59
N HIS A 241 14.14 -0.76 -8.78
CA HIS A 241 14.79 -1.74 -7.90
C HIS A 241 16.33 -1.72 -8.03
N ALA A 242 16.84 -1.64 -9.25
CA ALA A 242 18.30 -1.59 -9.49
C ALA A 242 18.93 -0.35 -8.82
N SER A 243 18.24 0.79 -8.90
CA SER A 243 18.76 2.06 -8.36
C SER A 243 18.52 2.26 -6.86
N ALA A 244 17.48 1.66 -6.27
CA ALA A 244 17.10 1.88 -4.87
C ALA A 244 18.15 1.38 -3.86
N PRO A 245 18.31 2.04 -2.69
CA PRO A 245 19.03 1.48 -1.55
C PRO A 245 18.42 0.13 -1.13
N THR A 246 19.23 -0.77 -0.57
CA THR A 246 18.80 -2.15 -0.30
C THR A 246 17.55 -2.24 0.56
N ALA A 247 17.46 -1.50 1.67
CA ALA A 247 16.27 -1.52 2.54
C ALA A 247 15.02 -0.94 1.86
N VAL A 248 15.20 0.10 1.03
CA VAL A 248 14.11 0.67 0.24
C VAL A 248 13.63 -0.33 -0.81
N SER A 249 14.56 -1.01 -1.50
CA SER A 249 14.22 -2.06 -2.46
C SER A 249 13.49 -3.25 -1.79
N MET A 250 13.89 -3.65 -0.57
CA MET A 250 13.19 -4.67 0.21
C MET A 250 11.74 -4.26 0.53
N LEU A 251 11.53 -3.03 1.00
CA LEU A 251 10.18 -2.52 1.30
C LEU A 251 9.35 -2.37 0.03
N HIS A 252 9.97 -1.93 -1.05
CA HIS A 252 9.32 -1.77 -2.35
C HIS A 252 8.85 -3.12 -2.91
N ALA A 253 9.75 -4.08 -3.06
CA ALA A 253 9.41 -5.39 -3.59
C ALA A 253 8.53 -6.20 -2.64
N GLY A 254 8.82 -6.16 -1.35
CA GLY A 254 8.13 -6.97 -0.35
C GLY A 254 6.72 -6.50 -0.05
N VAL A 255 6.46 -5.19 -0.10
CA VAL A 255 5.23 -4.61 0.41
C VAL A 255 4.56 -3.65 -0.56
N LEU A 256 5.25 -2.61 -1.06
CA LEU A 256 4.63 -1.56 -1.88
C LEU A 256 3.95 -2.11 -3.14
N MET A 257 4.59 -2.98 -3.88
CA MET A 257 3.97 -3.60 -5.05
C MET A 257 2.74 -4.44 -4.69
N LYS A 258 2.70 -5.00 -3.46
CA LYS A 258 1.56 -5.77 -2.95
C LYS A 258 0.36 -4.89 -2.57
N LEU A 259 0.56 -3.58 -2.32
CA LEU A 259 -0.56 -2.65 -2.19
C LEU A 259 -1.42 -2.66 -3.47
N GLY A 260 -0.76 -2.75 -4.65
CA GLY A 260 -1.46 -2.88 -5.93
C GLY A 260 -2.33 -4.14 -6.00
N GLY A 261 -1.77 -5.30 -5.69
CA GLY A 261 -2.52 -6.55 -5.65
C GLY A 261 -3.66 -6.54 -4.63
N TYR A 262 -3.38 -6.06 -3.41
CA TYR A 262 -4.40 -5.92 -2.36
C TYR A 262 -5.54 -5.00 -2.79
N GLY A 263 -5.24 -3.84 -3.39
CA GLY A 263 -6.24 -2.91 -3.89
C GLY A 263 -7.08 -3.48 -5.04
N CYS A 264 -6.48 -4.26 -5.95
CA CYS A 264 -7.22 -4.97 -6.99
C CYS A 264 -8.25 -5.92 -6.39
N PHE A 265 -7.87 -6.72 -5.38
CA PHE A 265 -8.80 -7.65 -4.73
C PHE A 265 -9.84 -6.91 -3.90
N ARG A 266 -9.41 -5.97 -3.07
CA ARG A 266 -10.25 -5.33 -2.04
C ARG A 266 -11.20 -4.27 -2.59
N ILE A 267 -10.86 -3.58 -3.66
CA ILE A 267 -11.69 -2.54 -4.25
C ILE A 267 -12.24 -2.99 -5.59
N ALA A 268 -11.39 -3.28 -6.57
CA ALA A 268 -11.85 -3.51 -7.93
C ALA A 268 -12.73 -4.77 -8.03
N MET A 269 -12.21 -5.92 -7.60
CA MET A 269 -12.93 -7.20 -7.74
C MET A 269 -14.07 -7.35 -6.72
N TYR A 270 -13.86 -6.84 -5.50
CA TYR A 270 -14.83 -7.00 -4.43
C TYR A 270 -16.08 -6.15 -4.63
N LEU A 271 -15.94 -4.90 -5.09
CA LEU A 271 -17.06 -3.98 -5.28
C LEU A 271 -17.73 -4.11 -6.67
N MET A 272 -17.05 -4.69 -7.65
CA MET A 272 -17.55 -4.83 -9.03
C MET A 272 -17.42 -6.28 -9.54
N PRO A 273 -18.06 -7.25 -8.88
CA PRO A 273 -17.87 -8.66 -9.21
C PRO A 273 -18.40 -9.06 -10.59
N GLU A 274 -19.45 -8.41 -11.10
CA GLU A 274 -20.02 -8.68 -12.43
C GLU A 274 -19.03 -8.30 -13.53
N ALA A 275 -18.50 -7.06 -13.49
CA ALA A 275 -17.49 -6.61 -14.45
C ALA A 275 -16.18 -7.39 -14.28
N ALA A 276 -15.80 -7.75 -13.05
CA ALA A 276 -14.63 -8.57 -12.78
C ALA A 276 -14.73 -9.93 -13.46
N ASN A 277 -15.91 -10.57 -13.42
CA ASN A 277 -16.14 -11.87 -14.06
C ASN A 277 -16.12 -11.75 -15.59
N GLU A 278 -16.84 -10.79 -16.15
CA GLU A 278 -16.97 -10.63 -17.60
C GLU A 278 -15.65 -10.19 -18.26
N LEU A 279 -14.91 -9.28 -17.63
CA LEU A 279 -13.65 -8.77 -18.16
C LEU A 279 -12.41 -9.57 -17.68
N SER A 280 -12.60 -10.61 -16.88
CA SER A 280 -11.52 -11.41 -16.30
C SER A 280 -10.51 -11.94 -17.34
N TRP A 281 -10.99 -12.36 -18.52
CA TRP A 281 -10.14 -12.88 -19.57
C TRP A 281 -9.10 -11.86 -20.08
N ILE A 282 -9.44 -10.57 -20.16
CA ILE A 282 -8.51 -9.52 -20.57
C ILE A 282 -7.38 -9.41 -19.53
N PHE A 283 -7.76 -9.34 -18.26
CA PHE A 283 -6.77 -9.18 -17.17
C PHE A 283 -5.96 -10.45 -16.93
N LEU A 284 -6.53 -11.63 -17.17
CA LEU A 284 -5.79 -12.89 -17.17
C LEU A 284 -4.73 -12.94 -18.27
N ILE A 285 -5.03 -12.46 -19.47
CA ILE A 285 -4.05 -12.34 -20.55
C ILE A 285 -2.94 -11.37 -20.15
N LEU A 286 -3.27 -10.17 -19.63
CA LEU A 286 -2.28 -9.17 -19.23
C LEU A 286 -1.38 -9.68 -18.10
N THR A 287 -1.95 -10.33 -17.10
CA THR A 287 -1.18 -10.94 -16.00
C THR A 287 -0.36 -12.13 -16.47
N GLY A 288 -0.90 -12.96 -17.37
CA GLY A 288 -0.16 -14.04 -18.00
C GLY A 288 1.05 -13.56 -18.79
N ILE A 289 0.90 -12.49 -19.58
CA ILE A 289 2.02 -11.84 -20.27
C ILE A 289 3.03 -11.31 -19.26
N SER A 290 2.58 -10.68 -18.16
CA SER A 290 3.47 -10.20 -17.10
C SER A 290 4.33 -11.31 -16.51
N VAL A 291 3.75 -12.49 -16.24
CA VAL A 291 4.46 -13.64 -15.68
C VAL A 291 5.51 -14.15 -16.68
N VAL A 292 5.10 -14.40 -17.92
CA VAL A 292 5.99 -14.95 -18.97
C VAL A 292 7.12 -13.95 -19.29
N TYR A 293 6.76 -12.68 -19.53
CA TYR A 293 7.73 -11.63 -19.81
C TYR A 293 8.72 -11.44 -18.66
N GLY A 294 8.22 -11.39 -17.41
CA GLY A 294 9.04 -11.26 -16.21
C GLY A 294 10.02 -12.41 -16.05
N ALA A 295 9.58 -13.65 -16.27
CA ALA A 295 10.42 -14.84 -16.19
C ALA A 295 11.55 -14.81 -17.23
N PHE A 296 11.25 -14.52 -18.51
CA PHE A 296 12.28 -14.40 -19.55
C PHE A 296 13.22 -13.22 -19.32
N SER A 297 12.68 -12.08 -18.90
CA SER A 297 13.50 -10.90 -18.61
C SER A 297 14.48 -11.15 -17.46
N ALA A 298 14.07 -11.90 -16.44
CA ALA A 298 14.93 -12.23 -15.30
C ALA A 298 16.18 -13.03 -15.73
N CYS A 299 16.04 -13.91 -16.73
CA CYS A 299 17.16 -14.73 -17.24
C CYS A 299 18.27 -13.91 -17.92
N VAL A 300 17.96 -12.73 -18.45
CA VAL A 300 18.90 -11.87 -19.19
C VAL A 300 19.37 -10.65 -18.40
N GLN A 301 18.92 -10.47 -17.16
CA GLN A 301 19.36 -9.37 -16.31
C GLN A 301 20.81 -9.57 -15.87
N THR A 302 21.59 -8.49 -15.92
CA THR A 302 22.98 -8.44 -15.45
C THR A 302 23.11 -7.92 -14.02
N ASP A 303 22.11 -7.18 -13.54
CA ASP A 303 22.04 -6.66 -12.16
C ASP A 303 21.23 -7.63 -11.31
N LEU A 304 21.81 -8.07 -10.18
CA LEU A 304 21.13 -9.01 -9.25
C LEU A 304 19.87 -8.43 -8.58
N LYS A 305 19.80 -7.13 -8.41
CA LYS A 305 18.60 -6.48 -7.87
C LYS A 305 17.50 -6.39 -8.92
#